data_7a4f61efe1e3d6d87c08296bac3e78e3
#
_entry.id   7a4f61efe1e3d6d87c08296bac3e78e3
#
_cell.length_a   1.000
_cell.length_b   1.000
_cell.length_c   1.000
_cell.angle_alpha   90.00
_cell.angle_beta   90.00
_cell.angle_gamma   90.00
#
_symmetry.space_group_name_H-M   'P 1'
#
loop_
_entity.id
_entity.type
_entity.pdbx_description
1 polymer ?
#
loop_
_entity_poly.entity_id
_entity_poly.type
_entity_poly.pdbx_seq_one_letter_code
_entity_poly.pdbx_strand_id
1 'polypeptide(L)'
;MKRDANTWNEILIQCRVKPFTAANWAAVFAQEIGADTFSKGESEIDDFLGQILHESALLEKMEEGLYYKTPGRLMAVWPSRFASLADELPYLRNPEALANKVYGGRMGNVRAGDGWRYRGGGLIQVTGADNYRALQQSTGLPVYEKPELMRQPGAVCLRAAIAWWERNIPDSIMGDTTRVTRRVNGGVIGLADRMALTDEANRALA
;
A
#
# COMPACT_ATOMS: atom_id res chain seq x y z
N MET A 1 -14.52 -10.54 -18.12
CA MET A 1 -14.44 -12.01 -17.88
C MET A 1 -13.53 -12.26 -16.69
N LYS A 2 -13.84 -13.18 -15.78
CA LYS A 2 -12.95 -13.46 -14.63
C LYS A 2 -11.69 -14.16 -15.13
N ARG A 3 -10.51 -13.55 -14.89
CA ARG A 3 -9.20 -14.12 -15.26
C ARG A 3 -8.81 -15.21 -14.24
N ASP A 4 -8.25 -16.31 -14.72
CA ASP A 4 -7.71 -17.36 -13.85
C ASP A 4 -6.32 -17.03 -13.28
N ALA A 5 -5.80 -17.91 -12.43
CA ALA A 5 -4.50 -17.69 -11.79
C ALA A 5 -3.34 -17.69 -12.79
N ASN A 6 -3.42 -18.47 -13.88
CA ASN A 6 -2.36 -18.49 -14.89
C ASN A 6 -2.32 -17.17 -15.65
N THR A 7 -3.47 -16.65 -16.05
CA THR A 7 -3.60 -15.33 -16.70
C THR A 7 -3.08 -14.23 -15.78
N TRP A 8 -3.44 -14.22 -14.50
CA TRP A 8 -2.92 -13.23 -13.55
C TRP A 8 -1.40 -13.34 -13.33
N ASN A 9 -0.85 -14.56 -13.31
CA ASN A 9 0.60 -14.74 -13.21
C ASN A 9 1.32 -14.11 -14.39
N GLU A 10 0.82 -14.30 -15.62
CA GLU A 10 1.38 -13.70 -16.83
C GLU A 10 1.28 -12.17 -16.81
N ILE A 11 0.12 -11.61 -16.44
CA ILE A 11 -0.08 -10.17 -16.30
C ILE A 11 0.92 -9.57 -15.31
N LEU A 12 1.04 -10.15 -14.11
CA LEU A 12 1.95 -9.66 -13.09
C LEU A 12 3.42 -9.71 -13.54
N ILE A 13 3.84 -10.76 -14.24
CA ILE A 13 5.20 -10.87 -14.81
C ILE A 13 5.42 -9.77 -15.86
N GLN A 14 4.44 -9.52 -16.74
CA GLN A 14 4.52 -8.44 -17.73
C GLN A 14 4.59 -7.06 -17.08
N CYS A 15 4.03 -6.89 -15.88
CA CYS A 15 4.16 -5.71 -15.03
C CYS A 15 5.42 -5.72 -14.14
N ARG A 16 6.47 -6.42 -14.53
CA ARG A 16 7.78 -6.47 -13.86
C ARG A 16 7.80 -7.16 -12.49
N VAL A 17 6.72 -7.81 -12.07
CA VAL A 17 6.71 -8.58 -10.82
C VAL A 17 7.58 -9.82 -11.01
N LYS A 18 8.43 -10.14 -10.02
CA LYS A 18 9.30 -11.32 -10.08
C LYS A 18 8.47 -12.60 -10.20
N PRO A 19 8.88 -13.60 -10.99
CA PRO A 19 8.10 -14.82 -11.23
C PRO A 19 7.62 -15.53 -9.95
N PHE A 20 8.47 -15.61 -8.93
CA PHE A 20 8.11 -16.23 -7.65
C PHE A 20 7.01 -15.44 -6.92
N THR A 21 7.13 -14.11 -6.90
CA THR A 21 6.15 -13.22 -6.29
C THR A 21 4.84 -13.24 -7.07
N ALA A 22 4.90 -13.19 -8.41
CA ALA A 22 3.74 -13.28 -9.28
C ALA A 22 2.96 -14.58 -9.03
N ALA A 23 3.64 -15.73 -8.98
CA ALA A 23 3.02 -17.02 -8.71
C ALA A 23 2.29 -17.06 -7.35
N ASN A 24 2.87 -16.44 -6.31
CA ASN A 24 2.25 -16.38 -4.98
C ASN A 24 1.01 -15.47 -4.94
N TRP A 25 0.96 -14.42 -5.77
CA TRP A 25 -0.15 -13.49 -5.80
C TRP A 25 -1.24 -13.85 -6.82
N ALA A 26 -0.92 -14.62 -7.85
CA ALA A 26 -1.81 -14.92 -8.97
C ALA A 26 -3.16 -15.52 -8.55
N ALA A 27 -3.14 -16.49 -7.64
CA ALA A 27 -4.37 -17.09 -7.11
C ALA A 27 -5.20 -16.08 -6.30
N VAL A 28 -4.55 -15.18 -5.57
CA VAL A 28 -5.21 -14.11 -4.79
C VAL A 28 -5.89 -13.12 -5.73
N PHE A 29 -5.19 -12.67 -6.78
CA PHE A 29 -5.78 -11.78 -7.78
C PHE A 29 -6.95 -12.44 -8.52
N ALA A 30 -6.82 -13.70 -8.92
CA ALA A 30 -7.90 -14.46 -9.57
C ALA A 30 -9.14 -14.65 -8.69
N GLN A 31 -8.94 -14.77 -7.38
CA GLN A 31 -10.03 -14.90 -6.42
C GLN A 31 -10.75 -13.57 -6.18
N GLU A 32 -9.99 -12.48 -6.03
CA GLU A 32 -10.50 -11.21 -5.52
C GLU A 32 -10.89 -10.22 -6.62
N ILE A 33 -10.36 -10.35 -7.84
CA ILE A 33 -10.66 -9.44 -8.95
C ILE A 33 -11.55 -10.15 -9.98
N GLY A 34 -12.78 -9.69 -10.08
CA GLY A 34 -13.77 -10.08 -11.08
C GLY A 34 -14.28 -8.88 -11.87
N ALA A 35 -15.27 -9.09 -12.72
CA ALA A 35 -15.84 -8.04 -13.58
C ALA A 35 -16.44 -6.86 -12.79
N ASP A 36 -17.00 -7.16 -11.61
CA ASP A 36 -17.73 -6.20 -10.77
C ASP A 36 -16.93 -5.74 -9.54
N THR A 37 -15.60 -5.96 -9.53
CA THR A 37 -14.75 -5.59 -8.39
C THR A 37 -14.57 -4.08 -8.27
N PHE A 38 -14.48 -3.39 -9.41
CA PHE A 38 -14.30 -1.95 -9.49
C PHE A 38 -15.55 -1.26 -10.06
N SER A 39 -15.78 -0.02 -9.65
CA SER A 39 -16.96 0.76 -10.07
C SER A 39 -17.05 0.97 -11.59
N LYS A 40 -15.91 1.09 -12.27
CA LYS A 40 -15.81 1.14 -13.73
C LYS A 40 -15.41 -0.21 -14.38
N GLY A 41 -15.45 -1.28 -13.61
CA GLY A 41 -15.12 -2.61 -14.08
C GLY A 41 -13.65 -2.75 -14.51
N GLU A 42 -13.40 -3.46 -15.61
CA GLU A 42 -12.04 -3.79 -16.05
C GLU A 42 -11.19 -2.59 -16.47
N SER A 43 -11.82 -1.45 -16.80
CA SER A 43 -11.12 -0.24 -17.25
C SER A 43 -10.38 0.51 -16.13
N GLU A 44 -10.47 0.07 -14.89
CA GLU A 44 -9.72 0.62 -13.74
C GLU A 44 -8.52 -0.22 -13.33
N ILE A 45 -8.43 -1.47 -13.83
CA ILE A 45 -7.45 -2.43 -13.33
C ILE A 45 -6.02 -1.97 -13.62
N ASP A 46 -5.78 -1.36 -14.75
CA ASP A 46 -4.46 -0.84 -15.14
C ASP A 46 -4.01 0.31 -14.26
N ASP A 47 -4.88 1.30 -14.01
CA ASP A 47 -4.61 2.41 -13.09
C ASP A 47 -4.38 1.88 -11.67
N PHE A 48 -5.21 0.96 -11.17
CA PHE A 48 -5.04 0.32 -9.86
C PHE A 48 -3.71 -0.41 -9.77
N LEU A 49 -3.37 -1.25 -10.76
CA LEU A 49 -2.09 -1.98 -10.80
C LEU A 49 -0.90 -1.01 -10.83
N GLY A 50 -0.94 0.03 -11.65
CA GLY A 50 0.12 1.02 -11.72
C GLY A 50 0.45 1.66 -10.37
N GLN A 51 -0.56 1.89 -9.53
CA GLN A 51 -0.37 2.47 -8.21
C GLN A 51 0.11 1.43 -7.19
N ILE A 52 -0.59 0.30 -7.04
CA ILE A 52 -0.24 -0.68 -6.00
C ILE A 52 1.13 -1.32 -6.24
N LEU A 53 1.50 -1.56 -7.50
CA LEU A 53 2.80 -2.13 -7.84
C LEU A 53 3.94 -1.17 -7.49
N HIS A 54 3.76 0.13 -7.74
CA HIS A 54 4.73 1.15 -7.31
C HIS A 54 4.83 1.23 -5.78
N GLU A 55 3.71 1.38 -5.07
CA GLU A 55 3.67 1.54 -3.61
C GLU A 55 4.25 0.33 -2.87
N SER A 56 4.02 -0.86 -3.38
CA SER A 56 4.48 -2.11 -2.76
C SER A 56 5.83 -2.61 -3.27
N ALA A 57 6.55 -1.82 -4.09
CA ALA A 57 7.77 -2.26 -4.77
C ALA A 57 7.57 -3.61 -5.50
N LEU A 58 6.57 -3.65 -6.39
CA LEU A 58 6.20 -4.83 -7.18
C LEU A 58 5.74 -6.02 -6.30
N LEU A 59 4.87 -5.75 -5.33
CA LEU A 59 4.31 -6.72 -4.38
C LEU A 59 5.34 -7.35 -3.41
N GLU A 60 6.52 -6.74 -3.27
CA GLU A 60 7.57 -7.21 -2.37
C GLU A 60 7.48 -6.60 -0.96
N LYS A 61 6.78 -5.45 -0.82
CA LYS A 61 6.73 -4.70 0.44
C LYS A 61 5.30 -4.36 0.84
N MET A 62 4.79 -5.01 1.87
CA MET A 62 3.51 -4.73 2.49
C MET A 62 3.64 -4.02 3.83
N GLU A 63 4.86 -3.66 4.23
CA GLU A 63 5.14 -3.00 5.49
C GLU A 63 6.14 -1.86 5.30
N GLU A 64 5.92 -0.74 5.97
CA GLU A 64 6.86 0.38 5.92
C GLU A 64 8.22 0.03 6.55
N GLY A 65 9.30 0.55 5.95
CA GLY A 65 10.66 0.34 6.42
C GLY A 65 11.05 1.33 7.51
N LEU A 66 10.96 0.93 8.78
CA LEU A 66 11.31 1.77 9.94
C LEU A 66 12.68 1.43 10.54
N TYR A 67 13.50 0.65 9.87
CA TYR A 67 14.81 0.25 10.37
C TYR A 67 15.92 1.17 9.85
N TYR A 68 16.30 2.17 10.65
CA TYR A 68 17.35 3.12 10.35
C TYR A 68 18.63 2.82 11.14
N LYS A 69 19.79 2.89 10.48
CA LYS A 69 21.07 2.48 11.05
C LYS A 69 21.96 3.68 11.46
N THR A 70 21.79 4.81 10.78
CA THR A 70 22.71 5.95 10.88
C THR A 70 22.00 7.21 11.33
N PRO A 71 22.63 8.04 12.19
CA PRO A 71 22.12 9.36 12.57
C PRO A 71 21.95 10.30 11.37
N GLY A 72 21.09 11.31 11.53
CA GLY A 72 20.80 12.33 10.53
C GLY A 72 19.67 11.97 9.58
N ARG A 73 19.35 10.68 9.44
CA ARG A 73 18.30 10.24 8.53
C ARG A 73 16.88 10.46 9.09
N LEU A 74 16.71 10.31 10.41
CA LEU A 74 15.40 10.50 11.06
C LEU A 74 15.00 11.97 11.05
N MET A 75 15.94 12.90 11.30
CA MET A 75 15.69 14.34 11.16
C MET A 75 15.28 14.72 9.73
N ALA A 76 15.93 14.13 8.73
CA ALA A 76 15.59 14.39 7.32
C ALA A 76 14.17 13.91 6.95
N VAL A 77 13.73 12.78 7.50
CA VAL A 77 12.39 12.19 7.21
C VAL A 77 11.32 12.82 8.10
N TRP A 78 11.61 13.06 9.38
CA TRP A 78 10.67 13.62 10.36
C TRP A 78 11.26 14.83 11.11
N PRO A 79 11.49 15.97 10.42
CA PRO A 79 12.14 17.14 11.02
C PRO A 79 11.38 17.72 12.21
N SER A 80 10.06 17.52 12.28
CA SER A 80 9.22 17.94 13.41
C SER A 80 9.30 17.01 14.62
N ARG A 81 9.97 15.87 14.52
CA ARG A 81 10.04 14.83 15.58
C ARG A 81 11.41 14.71 16.21
N PHE A 82 12.44 15.17 15.51
CA PHE A 82 13.83 15.07 15.92
C PHE A 82 14.51 16.44 15.76
N ALA A 83 14.96 17.00 16.87
CA ALA A 83 15.60 18.33 16.90
C ALA A 83 17.13 18.22 16.79
N SER A 84 17.71 17.08 17.10
CA SER A 84 19.16 16.86 17.11
C SER A 84 19.54 15.42 16.78
N LEU A 85 20.81 15.19 16.43
CA LEU A 85 21.33 13.83 16.25
C LEU A 85 21.23 12.99 17.54
N ALA A 86 21.38 13.63 18.70
CA ALA A 86 21.24 12.94 19.99
C ALA A 86 19.83 12.40 20.20
N ASP A 87 18.81 13.13 19.73
CA ASP A 87 17.39 12.69 19.82
C ASP A 87 17.11 11.44 18.97
N GLU A 88 17.90 11.18 17.94
CA GLU A 88 17.73 10.02 17.08
C GLU A 88 18.25 8.72 17.69
N LEU A 89 19.28 8.78 18.53
CA LEU A 89 20.03 7.62 19.01
C LEU A 89 19.17 6.51 19.61
N PRO A 90 18.14 6.79 20.45
CA PRO A 90 17.28 5.74 21.02
C PRO A 90 16.44 4.99 20.00
N TYR A 91 16.27 5.57 18.80
CA TYR A 91 15.38 5.05 17.74
C TYR A 91 16.15 4.40 16.59
N LEU A 92 17.48 4.52 16.56
CA LEU A 92 18.29 3.81 15.58
C LEU A 92 18.28 2.30 15.88
N ARG A 93 18.11 1.49 14.82
CA ARG A 93 17.97 0.02 14.91
C ARG A 93 16.82 -0.43 15.83
N ASN A 94 15.88 0.46 16.10
CA ASN A 94 14.74 0.20 16.97
C ASN A 94 13.43 0.66 16.27
N PRO A 95 12.91 -0.13 15.32
CA PRO A 95 11.75 0.25 14.53
C PRO A 95 10.47 0.44 15.35
N GLU A 96 10.31 -0.33 16.44
CA GLU A 96 9.14 -0.21 17.30
C GLU A 96 9.16 1.11 18.07
N ALA A 97 10.27 1.46 18.70
CA ALA A 97 10.40 2.75 19.38
C ALA A 97 10.22 3.92 18.41
N LEU A 98 10.78 3.81 17.18
CA LEU A 98 10.62 4.81 16.14
C LEU A 98 9.16 4.98 15.73
N ALA A 99 8.45 3.90 15.43
CA ALA A 99 7.03 3.96 15.07
C ALA A 99 6.20 4.64 16.17
N ASN A 100 6.42 4.24 17.42
CA ASN A 100 5.71 4.83 18.56
C ASN A 100 6.06 6.33 18.76
N LYS A 101 7.29 6.74 18.47
CA LYS A 101 7.71 8.16 18.51
C LYS A 101 7.03 8.98 17.41
N VAL A 102 6.98 8.48 16.18
CA VAL A 102 6.51 9.28 15.04
C VAL A 102 5.00 9.24 14.85
N TYR A 103 4.34 8.15 15.26
CA TYR A 103 2.90 7.94 15.08
C TYR A 103 2.09 7.99 16.37
N GLY A 104 2.69 7.84 17.54
CA GLY A 104 1.99 7.94 18.84
C GLY A 104 1.32 9.29 19.03
N GLY A 105 0.11 9.29 19.59
CA GLY A 105 -0.71 10.49 19.81
C GLY A 105 -1.32 11.09 18.53
N ARG A 106 -1.29 10.37 17.40
CA ARG A 106 -1.79 10.83 16.09
C ARG A 106 -2.64 9.76 15.42
N MET A 107 -3.54 10.17 14.51
CA MET A 107 -4.33 9.24 13.67
C MET A 107 -5.05 8.16 14.50
N GLY A 108 -5.53 8.52 15.71
CA GLY A 108 -6.19 7.59 16.62
C GLY A 108 -5.26 6.66 17.41
N ASN A 109 -3.94 6.79 17.30
CA ASN A 109 -2.96 6.02 18.07
C ASN A 109 -2.84 6.60 19.50
N VAL A 110 -3.78 6.30 20.37
CA VAL A 110 -3.87 6.92 21.70
C VAL A 110 -3.26 6.06 22.83
N ARG A 111 -3.08 4.75 22.58
CA ARG A 111 -2.50 3.82 23.57
C ARG A 111 -0.99 3.67 23.34
N ALA A 112 -0.26 3.34 24.40
CA ALA A 112 1.13 2.94 24.26
C ALA A 112 1.25 1.74 23.31
N GLY A 113 2.17 1.82 22.35
CA GLY A 113 2.36 0.78 21.32
C GLY A 113 1.49 0.91 20.07
N ASP A 114 0.47 1.78 20.07
CA ASP A 114 -0.41 1.93 18.88
C ASP A 114 0.38 2.41 17.64
N GLY A 115 1.40 3.24 17.81
CA GLY A 115 2.25 3.69 16.70
C GLY A 115 2.91 2.54 15.96
N TRP A 116 3.40 1.55 16.68
CA TRP A 116 3.94 0.33 16.10
C TRP A 116 2.84 -0.61 15.58
N ARG A 117 1.79 -0.80 16.37
CA ARG A 117 0.68 -1.68 16.02
C ARG A 117 0.04 -1.30 14.69
N TYR A 118 -0.23 -0.02 14.48
CA TYR A 118 -0.91 0.52 13.31
C TYR A 118 0.04 1.29 12.37
N ARG A 119 1.31 0.86 12.31
CA ARG A 119 2.27 1.37 11.32
C ARG A 119 1.82 1.07 9.91
N GLY A 120 2.44 1.71 8.92
CA GLY A 120 2.11 1.56 7.51
C GLY A 120 2.08 0.10 7.07
N GLY A 121 0.96 -0.33 6.51
CA GLY A 121 0.75 -1.70 6.06
C GLY A 121 -0.15 -1.81 4.84
N GLY A 122 0.04 -2.90 4.10
CA GLY A 122 -0.71 -3.20 2.89
C GLY A 122 -0.13 -2.59 1.63
N LEU A 123 -0.75 -2.92 0.50
CA LEU A 123 -0.31 -2.47 -0.85
C LEU A 123 -0.42 -0.95 -1.06
N ILE A 124 -1.14 -0.25 -0.18
CA ILE A 124 -1.34 1.20 -0.21
C ILE A 124 -0.93 1.89 1.09
N GLN A 125 -0.19 1.20 1.96
CA GLN A 125 0.43 1.74 3.18
C GLN A 125 -0.55 2.46 4.12
N VAL A 126 -1.68 1.82 4.46
CA VAL A 126 -2.63 2.32 5.47
C VAL A 126 -1.92 2.48 6.82
N THR A 127 -2.00 3.67 7.42
CA THR A 127 -1.30 4.02 8.66
C THR A 127 -2.25 4.66 9.68
N GLY A 128 -2.14 4.27 10.95
CA GLY A 128 -2.89 4.84 12.08
C GLY A 128 -4.19 4.11 12.41
N ALA A 129 -4.48 4.05 13.71
CA ALA A 129 -5.61 3.30 14.28
C ALA A 129 -6.97 3.69 13.68
N ASP A 130 -7.20 4.99 13.43
CA ASP A 130 -8.46 5.47 12.85
C ASP A 130 -8.66 4.96 11.43
N ASN A 131 -7.58 4.93 10.61
CA ASN A 131 -7.66 4.43 9.24
C ASN A 131 -7.87 2.91 9.20
N TYR A 132 -7.20 2.15 10.08
CA TYR A 132 -7.45 0.71 10.21
C TYR A 132 -8.87 0.42 10.69
N ARG A 133 -9.40 1.21 11.64
CA ARG A 133 -10.78 1.07 12.12
C ARG A 133 -11.80 1.39 11.04
N ALA A 134 -11.60 2.48 10.30
CA ALA A 134 -12.46 2.88 9.20
C ALA A 134 -12.48 1.83 8.08
N LEU A 135 -11.30 1.26 7.75
CA LEU A 135 -11.18 0.18 6.78
C LEU A 135 -11.93 -1.09 7.23
N GLN A 136 -11.77 -1.50 8.49
CA GLN A 136 -12.53 -2.61 9.04
C GLN A 136 -14.04 -2.37 9.01
N GLN A 137 -14.50 -1.18 9.40
CA GLN A 137 -15.92 -0.84 9.40
C GLN A 137 -16.53 -0.88 8.00
N SER A 138 -15.78 -0.46 6.97
CA SER A 138 -16.27 -0.43 5.59
C SER A 138 -16.20 -1.79 4.88
N THR A 139 -15.33 -2.70 5.33
CA THR A 139 -15.04 -3.95 4.61
C THR A 139 -15.45 -5.21 5.36
N GLY A 140 -15.65 -5.12 6.69
CA GLY A 140 -15.77 -6.29 7.56
C GLY A 140 -14.47 -7.07 7.78
N LEU A 141 -13.35 -6.64 7.18
CA LEU A 141 -12.04 -7.28 7.38
C LEU A 141 -11.52 -7.00 8.79
N PRO A 142 -10.99 -7.99 9.53
CA PRO A 142 -10.59 -7.81 10.93
C PRO A 142 -9.23 -7.10 11.07
N VAL A 143 -9.00 -6.04 10.29
CA VAL A 143 -7.68 -5.38 10.18
C VAL A 143 -7.37 -4.43 11.34
N TYR A 144 -8.38 -3.99 12.08
CA TYR A 144 -8.16 -3.20 13.30
C TYR A 144 -7.76 -4.09 14.48
N GLU A 145 -8.41 -5.23 14.66
CA GLU A 145 -8.03 -6.21 15.68
C GLU A 145 -6.73 -6.95 15.34
N LYS A 146 -6.50 -7.23 14.05
CA LYS A 146 -5.38 -8.01 13.52
C LYS A 146 -4.64 -7.26 12.41
N PRO A 147 -3.97 -6.12 12.73
CA PRO A 147 -3.33 -5.27 11.73
C PRO A 147 -2.17 -5.95 10.99
N GLU A 148 -1.61 -7.03 11.55
CA GLU A 148 -0.59 -7.86 10.88
C GLU A 148 -1.09 -8.51 9.59
N LEU A 149 -2.40 -8.73 9.43
CA LEU A 149 -2.98 -9.25 8.19
C LEU A 149 -2.77 -8.32 6.98
N MET A 150 -2.62 -7.03 7.23
CA MET A 150 -2.29 -6.04 6.18
C MET A 150 -0.85 -6.15 5.70
N ARG A 151 0.05 -6.71 6.50
CA ARG A 151 1.50 -6.78 6.23
C ARG A 151 1.94 -8.13 5.70
N GLN A 152 1.00 -9.01 5.38
CA GLN A 152 1.25 -10.33 4.80
C GLN A 152 0.63 -10.39 3.40
N PRO A 153 1.30 -11.02 2.42
CA PRO A 153 0.71 -11.30 1.13
C PRO A 153 -0.59 -12.12 1.29
N GLY A 154 -1.65 -11.72 0.59
CA GLY A 154 -2.90 -12.48 0.63
C GLY A 154 -4.16 -11.66 0.40
N ALA A 155 -5.29 -12.34 0.47
CA ALA A 155 -6.62 -11.79 0.17
C ALA A 155 -6.97 -10.56 1.01
N VAL A 156 -6.66 -10.55 2.31
CA VAL A 156 -6.96 -9.40 3.19
C VAL A 156 -6.22 -8.15 2.72
N CYS A 157 -4.94 -8.29 2.37
CA CYS A 157 -4.11 -7.19 1.88
C CYS A 157 -4.66 -6.61 0.56
N LEU A 158 -5.02 -7.47 -0.40
CA LEU A 158 -5.58 -7.04 -1.70
C LEU A 158 -6.98 -6.42 -1.54
N ARG A 159 -7.89 -7.07 -0.79
CA ARG A 159 -9.24 -6.53 -0.51
C ARG A 159 -9.18 -5.15 0.16
N ALA A 160 -8.25 -4.98 1.08
CA ALA A 160 -8.05 -3.70 1.74
C ALA A 160 -7.60 -2.61 0.76
N ALA A 161 -6.72 -2.94 -0.18
CA ALA A 161 -6.28 -2.01 -1.22
C ALA A 161 -7.43 -1.65 -2.18
N ILE A 162 -8.21 -2.63 -2.63
CA ILE A 162 -9.39 -2.41 -3.48
C ILE A 162 -10.41 -1.52 -2.75
N ALA A 163 -10.75 -1.83 -1.51
CA ALA A 163 -11.72 -1.04 -0.75
C ALA A 163 -11.25 0.40 -0.50
N TRP A 164 -9.95 0.59 -0.26
CA TRP A 164 -9.39 1.93 -0.18
C TRP A 164 -9.48 2.67 -1.51
N TRP A 165 -9.16 1.99 -2.61
CA TRP A 165 -9.24 2.51 -3.97
C TRP A 165 -10.65 3.03 -4.29
N GLU A 166 -11.64 2.16 -4.21
CA GLU A 166 -13.05 2.47 -4.47
C GLU A 166 -13.58 3.66 -3.64
N ARG A 167 -13.12 3.78 -2.42
CA ARG A 167 -13.51 4.88 -1.53
C ARG A 167 -12.84 6.21 -1.85
N ASN A 168 -11.59 6.19 -2.33
CA ASN A 168 -10.73 7.37 -2.38
C ASN A 168 -10.44 7.86 -3.79
N ILE A 169 -10.54 7.02 -4.80
CA ILE A 169 -10.24 7.39 -6.19
C ILE A 169 -11.55 7.60 -6.95
N PRO A 170 -11.90 8.85 -7.32
CA PRO A 170 -13.12 9.12 -8.05
C PRO A 170 -13.03 8.63 -9.50
N ASP A 171 -14.11 8.06 -10.02
CA ASP A 171 -14.23 7.62 -11.43
C ASP A 171 -13.83 8.70 -12.46
N SER A 172 -14.04 9.96 -12.11
CA SER A 172 -13.79 11.10 -13.01
C SER A 172 -12.29 11.37 -13.28
N ILE A 173 -11.39 10.68 -12.57
CA ILE A 173 -9.94 10.83 -12.79
C ILE A 173 -9.28 9.56 -13.35
N MET A 174 -10.05 8.49 -13.57
CA MET A 174 -9.55 7.26 -14.17
C MET A 174 -9.03 7.53 -15.58
N GLY A 175 -7.93 6.88 -15.96
CA GLY A 175 -7.20 7.13 -17.20
C GLY A 175 -6.26 8.35 -17.17
N ASP A 176 -6.26 9.13 -16.06
CA ASP A 176 -5.28 10.20 -15.84
C ASP A 176 -4.34 9.81 -14.69
N THR A 177 -3.30 9.05 -15.01
CA THR A 177 -2.32 8.54 -14.03
C THR A 177 -1.72 9.66 -13.17
N THR A 178 -1.58 10.89 -13.69
CA THR A 178 -1.08 12.04 -12.92
C THR A 178 -2.04 12.43 -11.80
N ARG A 179 -3.35 12.53 -12.12
CA ARG A 179 -4.39 12.86 -11.12
C ARG A 179 -4.56 11.73 -10.12
N VAL A 180 -4.57 10.48 -10.58
CA VAL A 180 -4.60 9.29 -9.72
C VAL A 180 -3.40 9.28 -8.78
N THR A 181 -2.18 9.50 -9.27
CA THR A 181 -0.97 9.57 -8.45
C THR A 181 -1.07 10.65 -7.37
N ARG A 182 -1.53 11.86 -7.72
CA ARG A 182 -1.73 12.93 -6.73
C ARG A 182 -2.73 12.54 -5.65
N ARG A 183 -3.75 11.79 -6.01
CA ARG A 183 -4.76 11.32 -5.06
C ARG A 183 -4.22 10.25 -4.12
N VAL A 184 -3.36 9.35 -4.62
CA VAL A 184 -2.76 8.25 -3.84
C VAL A 184 -1.70 8.77 -2.87
N ASN A 185 -0.74 9.59 -3.33
CA ASN A 185 0.41 9.98 -2.51
C ASN A 185 0.48 11.47 -2.13
N GLY A 186 -0.49 12.27 -2.52
CA GLY A 186 -0.54 13.71 -2.24
C GLY A 186 0.37 14.57 -3.13
N GLY A 187 1.10 13.97 -4.08
CA GLY A 187 2.03 14.64 -4.98
C GLY A 187 2.27 13.85 -6.26
N VAL A 188 3.44 14.00 -6.86
CA VAL A 188 3.84 13.33 -8.10
C VAL A 188 5.11 12.47 -7.93
N ILE A 189 5.36 12.02 -6.71
CA ILE A 189 6.53 11.15 -6.43
C ILE A 189 6.32 9.82 -7.16
N GLY A 190 7.33 9.40 -7.91
CA GLY A 190 7.29 8.15 -8.68
C GLY A 190 6.38 8.18 -9.91
N LEU A 191 5.92 9.36 -10.38
CA LEU A 191 4.97 9.48 -11.49
C LEU A 191 5.42 8.72 -12.74
N ALA A 192 6.68 8.88 -13.15
CA ALA A 192 7.18 8.21 -14.35
C ALA A 192 7.12 6.67 -14.25
N ASP A 193 7.44 6.12 -13.08
CA ASP A 193 7.35 4.67 -12.84
C ASP A 193 5.89 4.19 -12.79
N ARG A 194 4.99 4.95 -12.16
CA ARG A 194 3.55 4.65 -12.13
C ARG A 194 2.94 4.67 -13.53
N MET A 195 3.28 5.65 -14.36
CA MET A 195 2.85 5.72 -15.77
C MET A 195 3.33 4.49 -16.56
N ALA A 196 4.61 4.13 -16.40
CA ALA A 196 5.15 2.94 -17.07
C ALA A 196 4.44 1.65 -16.62
N LEU A 197 4.17 1.50 -15.32
CA LEU A 197 3.43 0.35 -14.79
C LEU A 197 1.97 0.31 -15.23
N THR A 198 1.28 1.47 -15.31
CA THR A 198 -0.08 1.55 -15.87
C THR A 198 -0.09 1.14 -17.33
N ASP A 199 0.86 1.64 -18.15
CA ASP A 199 0.96 1.28 -19.55
C ASP A 199 1.28 -0.21 -19.77
N GLU A 200 2.13 -0.79 -18.92
CA GLU A 200 2.44 -2.23 -18.93
C GLU A 200 1.21 -3.06 -18.55
N ALA A 201 0.48 -2.65 -17.52
CA ALA A 201 -0.75 -3.30 -17.11
C ALA A 201 -1.82 -3.23 -18.20
N ASN A 202 -2.01 -2.07 -18.83
CA ASN A 202 -2.97 -1.90 -19.93
C ASN A 202 -2.68 -2.87 -21.08
N ARG A 203 -1.40 -2.98 -21.47
CA ARG A 203 -0.99 -3.95 -22.52
C ARG A 203 -1.16 -5.40 -22.11
N ALA A 204 -0.91 -5.72 -20.85
CA ALA A 204 -1.04 -7.10 -20.34
C ALA A 204 -2.49 -7.54 -20.16
N LEU A 205 -3.41 -6.59 -19.95
CA LEU A 205 -4.85 -6.84 -19.77
C LEU A 205 -5.61 -6.93 -21.11
N ALA A 206 -5.04 -6.41 -22.21
CA ALA A 206 -5.62 -6.45 -23.56
C ALA A 206 -5.64 -7.86 -24.13
#